data_99123f7347e1a0e9273ae6a5cdc1fa05
#
_entry.id   99123f7347e1a0e9273ae6a5cdc1fa05
#
_cell.length_a   1.000
_cell.length_b   1.000
_cell.length_c   1.000
_cell.angle_alpha   90.00
_cell.angle_beta   90.00
_cell.angle_gamma   90.00
#
_symmetry.space_group_name_H-M   'P 1'
#
loop_
_entity.id
_entity.type
_entity.pdbx_description
1 polymer ?
#
loop_
_entity_poly.entity_id
_entity_poly.type
_entity_poly.pdbx_seq_one_letter_code
_entity_poly.pdbx_strand_id
1 'polypeptide(L)'
;MRICIIAEGCYPYVVGGVSGWVHSMIRTFPKQEFILLTIIANRELSGKFAYDLPENVTEVHELYLEDADWGSVNKRHKTRLNQKDYYALRSLILNHDVDWDVMFDFFRNNDVSINQLLMGEDFYHAVLDCYNLQYPDIVFSDFLWTMRSMYLPLFLAMAMEVPQADVYHAVSTGYAGILGSMGKHFYNGQLIISEHGIYTREREEEPVSYTHLTLPTITRV
;
A
#
# COMPACT_ATOMS: atom_id res chain seq x y z
N MET A 1 20.16 4.74 -15.77
CA MET A 1 19.48 3.88 -14.78
C MET A 1 18.27 4.65 -14.32
N ARG A 2 17.14 3.97 -14.30
CA ARG A 2 15.84 4.53 -13.95
C ARG A 2 15.48 4.11 -12.53
N ILE A 3 15.27 5.07 -11.64
CA ILE A 3 15.05 4.85 -10.20
C ILE A 3 13.67 5.36 -9.84
N CYS A 4 12.81 4.48 -9.33
CA CYS A 4 11.51 4.83 -8.79
C CYS A 4 11.63 5.07 -7.28
N ILE A 5 11.47 6.32 -6.84
CA ILE A 5 11.37 6.67 -5.43
C ILE A 5 9.92 6.57 -5.01
N ILE A 6 9.65 5.76 -3.99
CA ILE A 6 8.30 5.55 -3.48
C ILE A 6 8.19 6.24 -2.11
N ALA A 7 7.40 7.29 -2.05
CA ALA A 7 7.27 8.17 -0.89
C ALA A 7 5.85 8.21 -0.36
N GLU A 8 5.68 8.00 0.94
CA GLU A 8 4.39 8.02 1.62
C GLU A 8 4.29 9.25 2.53
N GLY A 9 3.33 10.14 2.24
CA GLY A 9 3.01 11.31 3.05
C GLY A 9 4.12 12.38 3.18
N CYS A 10 5.18 12.33 2.35
CA CYS A 10 6.33 13.21 2.49
C CYS A 10 6.71 13.93 1.18
N TYR A 11 7.82 13.58 0.54
CA TYR A 11 8.31 14.22 -0.69
C TYR A 11 7.37 13.93 -1.88
N PRO A 12 7.07 14.90 -2.73
CA PRO A 12 7.52 16.31 -2.73
C PRO A 12 6.56 17.29 -2.05
N TYR A 13 5.57 16.86 -1.28
CA TYR A 13 4.46 17.69 -0.76
C TYR A 13 4.75 18.37 0.57
N VAL A 14 5.55 17.74 1.42
CA VAL A 14 5.78 18.22 2.78
C VAL A 14 7.26 18.52 3.00
N VAL A 15 7.55 19.71 3.56
CA VAL A 15 8.92 20.07 3.96
C VAL A 15 9.26 19.34 5.26
N GLY A 16 10.35 18.56 5.25
CA GLY A 16 10.78 17.78 6.41
C GLY A 16 12.11 17.06 6.17
N GLY A 17 12.57 16.35 7.20
CA GLY A 17 13.86 15.65 7.17
C GLY A 17 13.95 14.61 6.06
N VAL A 18 12.95 13.72 5.96
CA VAL A 18 12.88 12.68 4.92
C VAL A 18 12.79 13.32 3.53
N SER A 19 11.90 14.31 3.37
CA SER A 19 11.73 15.01 2.10
C SER A 19 13.01 15.73 1.67
N GLY A 20 13.70 16.43 2.60
CA GLY A 20 14.96 17.09 2.33
C GLY A 20 16.07 16.10 1.94
N TRP A 21 16.09 14.94 2.58
CA TRP A 21 17.02 13.87 2.25
C TRP A 21 16.77 13.31 0.84
N VAL A 22 15.49 12.98 0.51
CA VAL A 22 15.11 12.53 -0.85
C VAL A 22 15.50 13.56 -1.90
N HIS A 23 15.16 14.83 -1.68
CA HIS A 23 15.49 15.92 -2.60
C HIS A 23 17.00 16.03 -2.83
N SER A 24 17.80 15.95 -1.76
CA SER A 24 19.26 15.99 -1.84
C SER A 24 19.82 14.79 -2.58
N MET A 25 19.28 13.60 -2.34
CA MET A 25 19.68 12.37 -3.03
C MET A 25 19.45 12.49 -4.54
N ILE A 26 18.28 12.92 -4.99
CA ILE A 26 17.97 13.10 -6.42
C ILE A 26 18.96 14.07 -7.07
N ARG A 27 19.25 15.20 -6.43
CA ARG A 27 20.22 16.20 -6.92
C ARG A 27 21.65 15.70 -6.96
N THR A 28 22.03 14.78 -6.08
CA THR A 28 23.38 14.20 -6.03
C THR A 28 23.64 13.27 -7.21
N PHE A 29 22.59 12.70 -7.82
CA PHE A 29 22.71 11.80 -8.96
C PHE A 29 22.09 12.37 -10.25
N PRO A 30 22.60 13.49 -10.81
CA PRO A 30 21.96 14.19 -11.92
C PRO A 30 21.95 13.40 -13.24
N LYS A 31 22.75 12.33 -13.35
CA LYS A 31 22.78 11.45 -14.53
C LYS A 31 21.77 10.30 -14.47
N GLN A 32 21.11 10.12 -13.35
CA GLN A 32 20.06 9.10 -13.18
C GLN A 32 18.71 9.73 -13.45
N GLU A 33 17.83 8.96 -14.04
CA GLU A 33 16.43 9.31 -14.22
C GLU A 33 15.64 8.88 -12.99
N PHE A 34 14.84 9.79 -12.43
CA PHE A 34 14.00 9.50 -11.28
C PHE A 34 12.52 9.58 -11.64
N ILE A 35 11.77 8.61 -11.16
CA ILE A 35 10.31 8.60 -11.12
C ILE A 35 9.91 8.74 -9.66
N LEU A 36 8.92 9.58 -9.39
CA LEU A 36 8.29 9.65 -8.08
C LEU A 36 6.97 8.88 -8.11
N LEU A 37 6.82 7.93 -7.20
CA LEU A 37 5.57 7.25 -6.93
C LEU A 37 5.15 7.65 -5.51
N THR A 38 4.10 8.47 -5.39
CA THR A 38 3.74 9.11 -4.14
C THR A 38 2.40 8.62 -3.63
N ILE A 39 2.31 8.35 -2.34
CA ILE A 39 1.10 7.97 -1.65
C ILE A 39 0.68 9.17 -0.80
N ILE A 40 -0.48 9.76 -1.08
CA ILE A 40 -0.98 10.96 -0.41
C ILE A 40 -2.41 10.78 0.06
N ALA A 41 -2.77 11.50 1.13
CA ALA A 41 -4.06 11.31 1.78
C ALA A 41 -5.22 11.74 0.87
N ASN A 42 -5.11 12.89 0.19
CA ASN A 42 -6.20 13.47 -0.59
C ASN A 42 -5.71 14.18 -1.87
N ARG A 43 -6.64 14.37 -2.82
CA ARG A 43 -6.40 15.02 -4.11
C ARG A 43 -6.14 16.53 -4.02
N GLU A 44 -6.44 17.17 -2.90
CA GLU A 44 -6.19 18.59 -2.72
C GLU A 44 -4.70 18.94 -2.81
N LEU A 45 -3.84 17.96 -2.52
CA LEU A 45 -2.39 18.10 -2.61
C LEU A 45 -1.84 17.85 -4.02
N SER A 46 -2.65 17.36 -4.96
CA SER A 46 -2.19 17.02 -6.30
C SER A 46 -1.47 18.18 -6.98
N GLY A 47 -0.25 17.91 -7.45
CA GLY A 47 0.58 18.91 -8.13
C GLY A 47 1.04 20.10 -7.28
N LYS A 48 0.71 20.16 -5.98
CA LYS A 48 1.12 21.25 -5.07
C LYS A 48 2.41 20.88 -4.35
N PHE A 49 3.51 20.87 -5.10
CA PHE A 49 4.80 20.48 -4.57
C PHE A 49 5.41 21.59 -3.69
N ALA A 50 5.95 21.19 -2.54
CA ALA A 50 6.69 22.06 -1.64
C ALA A 50 8.17 22.23 -2.05
N TYR A 51 8.61 21.48 -3.06
CA TYR A 51 9.95 21.52 -3.63
C TYR A 51 9.90 21.78 -5.13
N ASP A 52 10.86 22.55 -5.64
CA ASP A 52 11.13 22.59 -7.07
C ASP A 52 11.75 21.25 -7.49
N LEU A 53 11.04 20.50 -8.34
CA LEU A 53 11.52 19.19 -8.77
C LEU A 53 12.77 19.33 -9.63
N PRO A 54 13.86 18.58 -9.34
CA PRO A 54 15.05 18.56 -10.20
C PRO A 54 14.72 18.06 -11.62
N GLU A 55 15.47 18.56 -12.63
CA GLU A 55 15.24 18.25 -14.06
C GLU A 55 15.31 16.74 -14.38
N ASN A 56 16.00 15.96 -13.56
CA ASN A 56 16.12 14.52 -13.70
C ASN A 56 14.97 13.72 -13.06
N VAL A 57 13.95 14.40 -12.52
CA VAL A 57 12.64 13.79 -12.19
C VAL A 57 11.79 13.87 -13.45
N THR A 58 11.51 12.72 -14.06
CA THR A 58 10.83 12.65 -15.37
C THR A 58 9.35 12.37 -15.26
N GLU A 59 8.93 11.70 -14.19
CA GLU A 59 7.53 11.31 -13.96
C GLU A 59 7.15 11.45 -12.48
N VAL A 60 5.88 11.81 -12.24
CA VAL A 60 5.26 11.78 -10.90
C VAL A 60 3.95 11.01 -11.01
N HIS A 61 3.86 9.91 -10.28
CA HIS A 61 2.66 9.10 -10.13
C HIS A 61 2.10 9.29 -8.73
N GLU A 62 0.81 9.52 -8.61
CA GLU A 62 0.15 9.84 -7.35
C GLU A 62 -0.93 8.80 -7.03
N LEU A 63 -0.85 8.18 -5.86
CA LEU A 63 -1.89 7.33 -5.27
C LEU A 63 -2.61 8.13 -4.18
N TYR A 64 -3.91 8.27 -4.31
CA TYR A 64 -4.76 8.97 -3.35
C TYR A 64 -5.52 7.98 -2.47
N LEU A 65 -5.29 8.05 -1.15
CA LEU A 65 -5.97 7.13 -0.21
C LEU A 65 -7.46 7.45 -0.06
N GLU A 66 -7.88 8.69 -0.36
CA GLU A 66 -9.30 9.08 -0.37
C GLU A 66 -10.11 8.52 -1.54
N ASP A 67 -9.47 8.02 -2.60
CA ASP A 67 -10.15 7.39 -3.75
C ASP A 67 -10.90 6.11 -3.36
N ALA A 68 -10.82 5.75 -2.12
CA ALA A 68 -11.59 4.71 -1.49
C ALA A 68 -13.08 5.09 -1.38
N ASP A 69 -13.83 5.04 -2.47
CA ASP A 69 -15.26 5.28 -2.45
C ASP A 69 -16.05 4.05 -1.99
N TRP A 70 -16.69 4.19 -0.81
CA TRP A 70 -17.64 3.21 -0.28
C TRP A 70 -19.02 3.24 -0.99
N GLY A 71 -19.21 4.20 -1.95
CA GLY A 71 -20.52 4.64 -2.41
C GLY A 71 -21.22 3.79 -3.47
N SER A 72 -20.53 2.96 -4.25
CA SER A 72 -21.16 2.29 -5.39
C SER A 72 -20.85 0.79 -5.50
N VAL A 73 -21.42 -0.01 -4.61
CA VAL A 73 -21.40 -1.47 -4.81
C VAL A 73 -22.41 -1.83 -5.90
N ASN A 74 -21.91 -2.02 -7.12
CA ASN A 74 -22.74 -2.49 -8.22
C ASN A 74 -23.09 -3.98 -7.97
N LYS A 75 -24.34 -4.28 -7.57
CA LYS A 75 -24.80 -5.61 -7.19
C LYS A 75 -24.65 -6.69 -8.27
N ARG A 76 -24.26 -6.32 -9.51
CA ARG A 76 -24.22 -7.23 -10.66
C ARG A 76 -22.90 -7.95 -10.87
N HIS A 77 -21.80 -7.51 -10.28
CA HIS A 77 -20.49 -8.16 -10.39
C HIS A 77 -19.98 -8.55 -9.01
N LYS A 78 -20.30 -9.75 -8.57
CA LYS A 78 -19.65 -10.36 -7.40
C LYS A 78 -18.29 -10.86 -7.85
N THR A 79 -17.22 -10.23 -7.43
CA THR A 79 -15.87 -10.76 -7.59
C THR A 79 -15.78 -12.01 -6.72
N ARG A 80 -15.75 -13.18 -7.34
CA ARG A 80 -15.51 -14.45 -6.63
C ARG A 80 -14.07 -14.85 -6.91
N LEU A 81 -13.29 -15.01 -5.85
CA LEU A 81 -11.92 -15.43 -5.93
C LEU A 81 -11.84 -16.91 -6.34
N ASN A 82 -10.82 -17.27 -7.11
CA ASN A 82 -10.48 -18.68 -7.26
C ASN A 82 -9.85 -19.19 -5.96
N GLN A 83 -9.64 -20.49 -5.85
CA GLN A 83 -9.15 -21.11 -4.63
C GLN A 83 -7.76 -20.59 -4.21
N LYS A 84 -6.86 -20.36 -5.18
CA LYS A 84 -5.49 -19.87 -4.93
C LYS A 84 -5.52 -18.45 -4.37
N ASP A 85 -6.27 -17.56 -5.01
CA ASP A 85 -6.40 -16.15 -4.60
C ASP A 85 -7.10 -16.03 -3.24
N TYR A 86 -8.12 -16.86 -3.00
CA TYR A 86 -8.80 -16.90 -1.70
C TYR A 86 -7.85 -17.34 -0.57
N TYR A 87 -7.02 -18.35 -0.79
CA TYR A 87 -6.05 -18.78 0.23
C TYR A 87 -5.00 -17.70 0.52
N ALA A 88 -4.53 -16.98 -0.49
CA ALA A 88 -3.61 -15.87 -0.30
C ALA A 88 -4.25 -14.72 0.49
N LEU A 89 -5.49 -14.33 0.14
CA LEU A 89 -6.26 -13.34 0.88
C LEU A 89 -6.50 -13.78 2.33
N ARG A 90 -6.90 -15.04 2.53
CA ARG A 90 -7.14 -15.58 3.86
C ARG A 90 -5.87 -15.60 4.72
N SER A 91 -4.73 -15.99 4.14
CA SER A 91 -3.43 -15.96 4.82
C SER A 91 -3.06 -14.53 5.23
N LEU A 92 -3.30 -13.54 4.37
CA LEU A 92 -3.07 -12.14 4.68
C LEU A 92 -3.93 -11.68 5.88
N ILE A 93 -5.22 -12.01 5.90
CA ILE A 93 -6.15 -11.62 6.97
C ILE A 93 -5.84 -12.32 8.30
N LEU A 94 -5.40 -13.57 8.25
CA LEU A 94 -5.01 -14.36 9.43
C LEU A 94 -3.59 -14.07 9.93
N ASN A 95 -2.85 -13.18 9.26
CA ASN A 95 -1.44 -12.91 9.53
C ASN A 95 -0.56 -14.18 9.48
N HIS A 96 -0.83 -15.04 8.52
CA HIS A 96 -0.01 -16.20 8.19
C HIS A 96 1.00 -15.85 7.09
N ASP A 97 1.84 -16.84 6.68
CA ASP A 97 2.71 -16.67 5.53
C ASP A 97 1.86 -16.42 4.26
N VAL A 98 2.05 -15.24 3.67
CA VAL A 98 1.28 -14.77 2.51
C VAL A 98 2.03 -15.11 1.22
N ASP A 99 1.34 -15.70 0.26
CA ASP A 99 1.84 -15.80 -1.11
C ASP A 99 1.64 -14.43 -1.81
N TRP A 100 2.64 -13.57 -1.67
CA TRP A 100 2.62 -12.21 -2.21
C TRP A 100 2.58 -12.18 -3.73
N ASP A 101 3.25 -13.14 -4.40
CA ASP A 101 3.23 -13.25 -5.85
C ASP A 101 1.80 -13.45 -6.35
N VAL A 102 1.04 -14.33 -5.68
CA VAL A 102 -0.38 -14.55 -5.97
C VAL A 102 -1.21 -13.30 -5.76
N MET A 103 -0.98 -12.58 -4.64
CA MET A 103 -1.72 -11.35 -4.35
C MET A 103 -1.43 -10.26 -5.39
N PHE A 104 -0.16 -10.05 -5.76
CA PHE A 104 0.22 -9.05 -6.76
C PHE A 104 -0.34 -9.40 -8.14
N ASP A 105 -0.22 -10.66 -8.56
CA ASP A 105 -0.78 -11.14 -9.83
C ASP A 105 -2.30 -11.03 -9.88
N PHE A 106 -2.99 -11.28 -8.75
CA PHE A 106 -4.44 -11.11 -8.66
C PHE A 106 -4.86 -9.67 -8.95
N PHE A 107 -4.24 -8.68 -8.29
CA PHE A 107 -4.57 -7.27 -8.49
C PHE A 107 -4.14 -6.76 -9.87
N ARG A 108 -3.05 -7.26 -10.45
CA ARG A 108 -2.56 -6.88 -11.77
C ARG A 108 -3.42 -7.41 -12.91
N ASN A 109 -3.88 -8.65 -12.79
CA ASN A 109 -4.52 -9.37 -13.90
C ASN A 109 -6.04 -9.24 -13.89
N ASN A 110 -6.62 -8.67 -12.84
CA ASN A 110 -8.05 -8.52 -12.70
C ASN A 110 -8.43 -7.04 -12.54
N ASP A 111 -9.48 -6.61 -13.20
CA ASP A 111 -10.13 -5.31 -12.92
C ASP A 111 -10.95 -5.43 -11.63
N VAL A 112 -10.25 -5.29 -10.50
CA VAL A 112 -10.81 -5.53 -9.17
C VAL A 112 -11.40 -4.24 -8.62
N SER A 113 -12.71 -4.21 -8.44
CA SER A 113 -13.32 -3.19 -7.59
C SER A 113 -13.01 -3.49 -6.12
N ILE A 114 -12.17 -2.66 -5.50
CA ILE A 114 -11.76 -2.82 -4.09
C ILE A 114 -12.99 -2.89 -3.17
N ASN A 115 -13.99 -2.05 -3.41
CA ASN A 115 -15.23 -2.09 -2.63
C ASN A 115 -15.99 -3.40 -2.79
N GLN A 116 -16.05 -3.96 -4.00
CA GLN A 116 -16.70 -5.27 -4.21
C GLN A 116 -15.93 -6.39 -3.52
N LEU A 117 -14.60 -6.34 -3.52
CA LEU A 117 -13.76 -7.30 -2.81
C LEU A 117 -14.00 -7.22 -1.30
N LEU A 118 -13.89 -6.02 -0.70
CA LEU A 118 -14.07 -5.80 0.73
C LEU A 118 -15.50 -6.07 1.22
N MET A 119 -16.51 -5.91 0.36
CA MET A 119 -17.91 -6.19 0.66
C MET A 119 -18.34 -7.60 0.21
N GLY A 120 -17.42 -8.35 -0.43
CA GLY A 120 -17.66 -9.67 -0.98
C GLY A 120 -17.70 -10.78 0.07
N GLU A 121 -18.26 -11.93 -0.33
CA GLU A 121 -18.40 -13.13 0.52
C GLU A 121 -17.02 -13.69 0.91
N ASP A 122 -16.03 -13.67 0.00
CA ASP A 122 -14.71 -14.23 0.25
C ASP A 122 -13.95 -13.44 1.33
N PHE A 123 -13.98 -12.10 1.27
CA PHE A 123 -13.41 -11.26 2.33
C PHE A 123 -14.14 -11.46 3.66
N TYR A 124 -15.49 -11.49 3.63
CA TYR A 124 -16.30 -11.72 4.81
C TYR A 124 -15.96 -13.05 5.50
N HIS A 125 -15.83 -14.14 4.73
CA HIS A 125 -15.50 -15.46 5.28
C HIS A 125 -14.09 -15.49 5.86
N ALA A 126 -13.10 -14.88 5.20
CA ALA A 126 -11.74 -14.80 5.71
C ALA A 126 -11.69 -13.98 7.03
N VAL A 127 -12.42 -12.87 7.12
CA VAL A 127 -12.54 -12.07 8.35
C VAL A 127 -13.29 -12.83 9.45
N LEU A 128 -14.33 -13.58 9.11
CA LEU A 128 -15.07 -14.41 10.08
C LEU A 128 -14.17 -15.52 10.67
N ASP A 129 -13.32 -16.14 9.83
CA ASP A 129 -12.34 -17.11 10.29
C ASP A 129 -11.34 -16.48 11.27
N CYS A 130 -10.82 -15.29 10.93
CA CYS A 130 -9.91 -14.55 11.81
C CYS A 130 -10.57 -14.19 13.14
N TYR A 131 -11.81 -13.68 13.09
CA TYR A 131 -12.59 -13.35 14.27
C TYR A 131 -12.76 -14.54 15.21
N ASN A 132 -13.22 -15.68 14.67
CA ASN A 132 -13.49 -16.88 15.47
C ASN A 132 -12.22 -17.46 16.11
N LEU A 133 -11.06 -17.31 15.45
CA LEU A 133 -9.78 -17.85 15.91
C LEU A 133 -9.04 -16.95 16.91
N GLN A 134 -9.14 -15.62 16.74
CA GLN A 134 -8.24 -14.70 17.42
C GLN A 134 -8.96 -13.61 18.24
N TYR A 135 -10.20 -13.24 17.88
CA TYR A 135 -10.89 -12.08 18.45
C TYR A 135 -12.37 -12.32 18.85
N PRO A 136 -12.73 -13.47 19.47
CA PRO A 136 -14.12 -13.83 19.73
C PRO A 136 -14.84 -12.90 20.72
N ASP A 137 -14.11 -12.12 21.51
CA ASP A 137 -14.64 -11.25 22.56
C ASP A 137 -14.98 -9.83 22.07
N ILE A 138 -14.68 -9.51 20.81
CA ILE A 138 -14.99 -8.20 20.21
C ILE A 138 -16.36 -8.27 19.53
N VAL A 139 -17.09 -7.15 19.46
CA VAL A 139 -18.33 -7.08 18.68
C VAL A 139 -18.02 -7.28 17.19
N PHE A 140 -18.56 -8.32 16.58
CA PHE A 140 -18.21 -8.71 15.21
C PHE A 140 -18.43 -7.61 14.18
N SER A 141 -19.48 -6.80 14.30
CA SER A 141 -19.71 -5.68 13.37
C SER A 141 -18.56 -4.67 13.39
N ASP A 142 -18.07 -4.34 14.58
CA ASP A 142 -16.99 -3.37 14.77
C ASP A 142 -15.67 -3.94 14.26
N PHE A 143 -15.40 -5.23 14.54
CA PHE A 143 -14.27 -5.95 14.00
C PHE A 143 -14.28 -5.96 12.47
N LEU A 144 -15.40 -6.31 11.84
CA LEU A 144 -15.53 -6.35 10.38
C LEU A 144 -15.27 -4.97 9.73
N TRP A 145 -15.82 -3.89 10.32
CA TRP A 145 -15.60 -2.55 9.80
C TRP A 145 -14.13 -2.09 9.98
N THR A 146 -13.53 -2.44 11.11
CA THR A 146 -12.11 -2.18 11.35
C THR A 146 -11.23 -2.90 10.32
N MET A 147 -11.48 -4.19 10.08
CA MET A 147 -10.76 -4.96 9.07
C MET A 147 -10.90 -4.34 7.67
N ARG A 148 -12.11 -3.92 7.27
CA ARG A 148 -12.33 -3.23 6.00
C ARG A 148 -11.52 -1.93 5.90
N SER A 149 -11.53 -1.11 6.94
CA SER A 149 -10.80 0.15 6.98
C SER A 149 -9.27 -0.06 6.92
N MET A 150 -8.76 -1.13 7.54
CA MET A 150 -7.33 -1.47 7.51
C MET A 150 -6.87 -1.97 6.15
N TYR A 151 -7.67 -2.83 5.49
CA TYR A 151 -7.27 -3.44 4.22
C TYR A 151 -7.55 -2.55 3.00
N LEU A 152 -8.41 -1.55 3.13
CA LEU A 152 -8.75 -0.65 2.05
C LEU A 152 -7.54 0.06 1.44
N PRO A 153 -6.69 0.79 2.20
CA PRO A 153 -5.53 1.46 1.63
C PRO A 153 -4.47 0.47 1.10
N LEU A 154 -4.34 -0.70 1.71
CA LEU A 154 -3.47 -1.76 1.22
C LEU A 154 -3.90 -2.26 -0.17
N PHE A 155 -5.19 -2.54 -0.35
CA PHE A 155 -5.72 -3.01 -1.64
C PHE A 155 -5.70 -1.92 -2.70
N LEU A 156 -5.89 -0.65 -2.33
CA LEU A 156 -5.68 0.48 -3.24
C LEU A 156 -4.23 0.55 -3.72
N ALA A 157 -3.26 0.37 -2.82
CA ALA A 157 -1.86 0.33 -3.18
C ALA A 157 -1.56 -0.86 -4.14
N MET A 158 -2.07 -2.06 -3.84
CA MET A 158 -1.87 -3.24 -4.70
C MET A 158 -2.57 -3.14 -6.06
N ALA A 159 -3.64 -2.37 -6.18
CA ALA A 159 -4.33 -2.13 -7.44
C ALA A 159 -3.64 -1.05 -8.31
N MET A 160 -2.67 -0.33 -7.75
CA MET A 160 -1.96 0.71 -8.50
C MET A 160 -1.00 0.11 -9.53
N GLU A 161 -0.93 0.72 -10.69
CA GLU A 161 0.08 0.38 -11.68
C GLU A 161 1.42 1.01 -11.29
N VAL A 162 2.41 0.14 -11.00
CA VAL A 162 3.77 0.57 -10.67
C VAL A 162 4.56 0.82 -11.96
N PRO A 163 5.24 1.98 -12.10
CA PRO A 163 6.04 2.26 -13.29
C PRO A 163 7.27 1.34 -13.39
N GLN A 164 7.67 1.01 -14.62
CA GLN A 164 8.87 0.19 -14.83
C GLN A 164 10.14 0.99 -14.49
N ALA A 165 10.99 0.41 -13.63
CA ALA A 165 12.27 0.99 -13.21
C ALA A 165 13.33 -0.10 -12.94
N ASP A 166 14.61 0.30 -12.95
CA ASP A 166 15.72 -0.59 -12.63
C ASP A 166 15.86 -0.79 -11.10
N VAL A 167 15.50 0.25 -10.35
CA VAL A 167 15.56 0.28 -8.87
C VAL A 167 14.28 0.89 -8.33
N TYR A 168 13.71 0.24 -7.32
CA TYR A 168 12.60 0.72 -6.51
C TYR A 168 13.12 1.06 -5.13
N HIS A 169 13.07 2.33 -4.75
CA HIS A 169 13.54 2.79 -3.47
C HIS A 169 12.36 3.31 -2.63
N ALA A 170 11.83 2.46 -1.76
CA ALA A 170 10.81 2.83 -0.79
C ALA A 170 11.46 3.59 0.37
N VAL A 171 10.97 4.80 0.65
CA VAL A 171 11.49 5.64 1.75
C VAL A 171 10.70 5.46 3.05
N SER A 172 9.89 4.41 3.10
CA SER A 172 9.19 3.91 4.30
C SER A 172 8.86 2.43 4.10
N THR A 173 8.53 1.72 5.19
CA THR A 173 8.19 0.30 5.14
C THR A 173 6.72 0.03 4.82
N GLY A 174 5.81 0.95 5.07
CA GLY A 174 4.36 0.79 4.89
C GLY A 174 3.91 0.43 3.47
N TYR A 175 2.95 1.17 2.94
CA TYR A 175 2.46 0.94 1.57
C TYR A 175 3.53 1.17 0.50
N ALA A 176 4.52 2.02 0.78
CA ALA A 176 5.68 2.22 -0.11
C ALA A 176 6.49 0.92 -0.29
N GLY A 177 6.67 0.14 0.77
CA GLY A 177 7.32 -1.18 0.70
C GLY A 177 6.55 -2.17 -0.18
N ILE A 178 5.22 -2.17 -0.10
CA ILE A 178 4.36 -3.00 -0.98
C ILE A 178 4.57 -2.63 -2.45
N LEU A 179 4.47 -1.35 -2.79
CA LEU A 179 4.65 -0.89 -4.17
C LEU A 179 6.06 -1.20 -4.69
N GLY A 180 7.08 -1.07 -3.84
CA GLY A 180 8.46 -1.46 -4.19
C GLY A 180 8.59 -2.96 -4.46
N SER A 181 7.93 -3.79 -3.66
CA SER A 181 7.89 -5.24 -3.84
C SER A 181 7.17 -5.64 -5.13
N MET A 182 6.07 -4.95 -5.47
CA MET A 182 5.39 -5.13 -6.76
C MET A 182 6.31 -4.78 -7.93
N GLY A 183 7.08 -3.69 -7.84
CA GLY A 183 8.04 -3.32 -8.86
C GLY A 183 9.13 -4.38 -9.06
N LYS A 184 9.65 -4.94 -7.97
CA LYS A 184 10.59 -6.07 -8.01
C LYS A 184 9.94 -7.31 -8.64
N HIS A 185 8.72 -7.64 -8.27
CA HIS A 185 8.00 -8.81 -8.79
C HIS A 185 7.73 -8.70 -10.29
N PHE A 186 7.15 -7.58 -10.75
CA PHE A 186 6.71 -7.45 -12.14
C PHE A 186 7.84 -7.12 -13.13
N TYR A 187 8.87 -6.39 -12.70
CA TYR A 187 9.89 -5.86 -13.58
C TYR A 187 11.30 -6.32 -13.25
N ASN A 188 11.44 -7.20 -12.26
CA ASN A 188 12.75 -7.72 -11.78
C ASN A 188 13.74 -6.61 -11.40
N GLY A 189 13.21 -5.45 -10.94
CA GLY A 189 14.01 -4.34 -10.43
C GLY A 189 14.60 -4.64 -9.05
N GLN A 190 15.63 -3.88 -8.67
CA GLN A 190 16.20 -4.01 -7.33
C GLN A 190 15.36 -3.22 -6.32
N LEU A 191 15.06 -3.81 -5.17
CA LEU A 191 14.33 -3.15 -4.09
C LEU A 191 15.30 -2.65 -3.02
N ILE A 192 15.17 -1.36 -2.67
CA ILE A 192 15.84 -0.74 -1.53
C ILE A 192 14.76 -0.18 -0.61
N ILE A 193 14.89 -0.41 0.68
CA ILE A 193 13.99 0.17 1.70
C ILE A 193 14.85 1.00 2.65
N SER A 194 14.49 2.27 2.81
CA SER A 194 15.09 3.17 3.81
C SER A 194 14.06 3.48 4.88
N GLU A 195 14.32 3.02 6.10
CA GLU A 195 13.45 3.28 7.23
C GLU A 195 13.98 4.48 8.01
N HIS A 196 13.15 5.52 8.14
CA HIS A 196 13.49 6.77 8.83
C HIS A 196 12.83 6.89 10.21
N GLY A 197 11.97 5.94 10.57
CA GLY A 197 11.30 5.81 11.86
C GLY A 197 10.92 4.36 12.12
N ILE A 198 10.59 4.02 13.36
CA ILE A 198 10.09 2.69 13.70
C ILE A 198 8.56 2.74 13.59
N TYR A 199 8.03 2.30 12.46
CA TYR A 199 6.60 2.35 12.12
C TYR A 199 5.67 1.74 13.20
N THR A 200 6.09 0.66 13.84
CA THR A 200 5.38 0.05 14.96
C THR A 200 5.28 0.98 16.17
N ARG A 201 6.34 1.73 16.49
CA ARG A 201 6.33 2.71 17.60
C ARG A 201 5.44 3.92 17.30
N GLU A 202 5.48 4.42 16.07
CA GLU A 202 4.64 5.54 15.66
C GLU A 202 3.15 5.18 15.75
N ARG A 203 2.79 3.93 15.41
CA ARG A 203 1.42 3.41 15.54
C ARG A 203 1.00 3.13 16.98
N GLU A 204 1.91 2.77 17.86
CA GLU A 204 1.64 2.57 19.29
C GLU A 204 1.40 3.89 20.03
N GLU A 205 1.96 5.00 19.54
CA GLU A 205 1.83 6.35 20.14
C GLU A 205 0.57 7.08 19.64
N GLU A 206 -0.11 6.64 18.57
CA GLU A 206 -1.39 7.17 18.15
C GLU A 206 -2.48 6.88 19.21
N PRO A 207 -3.34 7.87 19.60
CA PRO A 207 -4.31 7.70 20.66
C PRO A 207 -5.27 6.56 20.36
N VAL A 208 -5.26 5.62 21.27
CA VAL A 208 -5.84 4.29 21.28
C VAL A 208 -7.36 4.30 21.15
N SER A 209 -7.85 4.26 19.94
CA SER A 209 -9.21 3.82 19.66
C SER A 209 -9.26 2.46 18.94
N TYR A 210 -8.12 2.00 18.37
CA TYR A 210 -8.05 0.80 17.50
C TYR A 210 -6.84 -0.12 17.78
N THR A 211 -6.20 -0.05 18.94
CA THR A 211 -4.87 -0.61 19.23
C THR A 211 -4.78 -2.11 19.47
N HIS A 212 -5.81 -2.88 19.19
CA HIS A 212 -5.72 -4.35 19.34
C HIS A 212 -5.55 -5.10 18.01
N LEU A 213 -5.55 -4.41 16.89
CA LEU A 213 -5.39 -5.02 15.56
C LEU A 213 -4.08 -4.57 14.93
N THR A 214 -3.05 -5.39 15.03
CA THR A 214 -1.79 -5.15 14.32
C THR A 214 -1.93 -5.51 12.84
N LEU A 215 -1.54 -4.58 11.95
CA LEU A 215 -1.35 -4.90 10.54
C LEU A 215 -0.32 -6.03 10.40
N PRO A 216 -0.49 -6.94 9.43
CA PRO A 216 0.54 -7.94 9.15
C PRO A 216 1.87 -7.23 8.88
N THR A 217 2.85 -7.53 9.70
CA THR A 217 4.19 -7.01 9.51
C THR A 217 4.80 -7.70 8.31
N ILE A 218 5.07 -6.95 7.24
CA ILE A 218 5.77 -7.47 6.06
C ILE A 218 7.24 -7.65 6.41
N THR A 219 7.57 -8.72 7.12
CA THR A 219 8.93 -9.01 7.56
C THR A 219 9.73 -9.85 6.59
N ARG A 220 9.11 -10.40 5.53
CA ARG A 220 9.79 -11.22 4.51
C ARG A 220 9.15 -10.99 3.13
N VAL A 221 9.69 -10.07 2.37
CA VAL A 221 9.50 -9.96 0.91
C VAL A 221 10.85 -10.12 0.23
#